data_58d09553e065339f52654e5e20c56870
#
_entry.id   58d09553e065339f52654e5e20c56870
#
_cell.length_a   1.000
_cell.length_b   1.000
_cell.length_c   1.000
_cell.angle_alpha   90.00
_cell.angle_beta   90.00
_cell.angle_gamma   90.00
#
_symmetry.space_group_name_H-M   'P 1'
#
loop_
_entity.id
_entity.type
_entity.pdbx_description
1 polymer ?
#
loop_
_entity_poly.entity_id
_entity_poly.type
_entity_poly.pdbx_seq_one_letter_code
_entity_poly.pdbx_strand_id
1 'polypeptide(L)'
;RQRQMCIRDSRGTLRSGCSSPDFLKANQMLIPLEKLYRQNTGDSLAITLAAFSEPAERIRFLADQMEHMTGIQNFGAYLTAMLEIDAFFLNEDRHTNNIAVLYDTETEQYSPSPLFDQGLCLFADISNDYPLDLPMDVCIERIEAKPFSSDFDTQLDAAEELYGIQLHFSFTAKDVCTELDSLADYYPLEIRQRVEQIIRRQMRKYGYL
;
A
#
# COMPACT_ATOMS: atom_id res chain seq x y z
N ARG A 1 9.68 5.80 10.92
CA ARG A 1 8.47 6.32 11.63
C ARG A 1 8.07 7.64 11.01
N GLN A 2 6.88 7.71 10.43
CA GLN A 2 6.26 9.00 10.07
C GLN A 2 5.95 9.77 11.37
N ARG A 3 6.21 11.07 11.34
CA ARG A 3 5.85 11.96 12.46
C ARG A 3 4.77 12.91 12.00
N GLN A 4 3.68 12.98 12.74
CA GLN A 4 2.68 14.03 12.57
C GLN A 4 3.30 15.37 12.96
N MET A 5 3.06 16.39 12.15
CA MET A 5 3.61 17.74 12.33
C MET A 5 2.56 18.78 11.99
N CYS A 6 2.58 19.89 12.76
CA CYS A 6 1.89 21.11 12.36
C CYS A 6 2.92 22.10 11.85
N ILE A 7 2.79 22.51 10.59
CA ILE A 7 3.66 23.51 9.96
C ILE A 7 2.86 24.79 9.72
N ARG A 8 3.51 25.93 9.90
CA ARG A 8 2.96 27.20 9.43
C ARG A 8 3.39 27.43 8.00
N ASP A 9 2.41 27.63 7.11
CA ASP A 9 2.69 28.04 5.75
C ASP A 9 3.23 29.48 5.67
N SER A 10 3.62 29.93 4.48
CA SER A 10 4.16 31.28 4.24
C SER A 10 3.19 32.43 4.62
N ARG A 11 1.92 32.13 4.85
CA ARG A 11 0.88 33.07 5.30
C ARG A 11 0.60 32.97 6.81
N GLY A 12 1.37 32.12 7.53
CA GLY A 12 1.21 31.91 8.97
C GLY A 12 0.08 30.97 9.35
N THR A 13 -0.60 30.33 8.38
CA THR A 13 -1.67 29.35 8.61
C THR A 13 -1.09 28.05 9.12
N LEU A 14 -1.68 27.50 10.20
CA LEU A 14 -1.29 26.20 10.72
C LEU A 14 -1.84 25.10 9.78
N ARG A 15 -0.95 24.22 9.32
CA ARG A 15 -1.29 23.06 8.50
C ARG A 15 -0.86 21.80 9.21
N SER A 16 -1.77 20.83 9.29
CA SER A 16 -1.43 19.47 9.71
C SER A 16 -0.79 18.72 8.56
N GLY A 17 0.21 17.92 8.86
CA GLY A 17 0.89 17.09 7.87
C GLY A 17 1.64 15.96 8.54
N CYS A 18 2.32 15.15 7.74
CA CYS A 18 3.22 14.13 8.24
C CYS A 18 4.63 14.35 7.66
N SER A 19 5.64 13.94 8.39
CA SER A 19 7.01 13.85 7.91
C SER A 19 7.47 12.40 7.94
N SER A 20 8.20 12.00 6.93
CA SER A 20 8.85 10.70 6.86
C SER A 20 10.32 10.89 6.53
N PRO A 21 11.25 10.12 7.14
CA PRO A 21 12.62 10.09 6.66
C PRO A 21 12.66 9.63 5.21
N ASP A 22 13.53 10.22 4.43
CA ASP A 22 13.86 9.70 3.13
C ASP A 22 14.52 8.32 3.31
N PHE A 23 13.98 7.30 2.66
CA PHE A 23 14.54 5.95 2.71
C PHE A 23 15.62 5.72 1.63
N LEU A 24 15.79 6.65 0.69
CA LEU A 24 16.81 6.57 -0.34
C LEU A 24 18.18 6.93 0.21
N LYS A 25 19.18 6.11 -0.11
CA LYS A 25 20.58 6.48 0.06
C LYS A 25 21.04 7.34 -1.13
N ALA A 26 22.15 8.06 -0.97
CA ALA A 26 22.66 8.98 -2.00
C ALA A 26 22.95 8.28 -3.35
N ASN A 27 23.30 6.99 -3.31
CA ASN A 27 23.57 6.16 -4.48
C ASN A 27 22.35 5.34 -4.95
N GLN A 28 21.15 5.57 -4.41
CA GLN A 28 19.95 4.81 -4.74
C GLN A 28 18.94 5.66 -5.51
N MET A 29 18.26 5.00 -6.44
CA MET A 29 17.16 5.56 -7.22
C MET A 29 15.91 4.71 -7.05
N LEU A 30 14.76 5.35 -6.78
CA LEU A 30 13.46 4.69 -6.78
C LEU A 30 12.95 4.64 -8.22
N ILE A 31 12.67 3.43 -8.71
CA ILE A 31 12.16 3.21 -10.07
C ILE A 31 10.79 2.52 -9.98
N PRO A 32 9.68 3.23 -10.27
CA PRO A 32 8.34 2.63 -10.38
C PRO A 32 8.31 1.52 -11.43
N LEU A 33 7.56 0.44 -11.15
CA LEU A 33 7.50 -0.71 -12.06
C LEU A 33 6.91 -0.35 -13.42
N GLU A 34 5.95 0.55 -13.48
CA GLU A 34 5.41 1.06 -14.75
C GLU A 34 6.51 1.68 -15.61
N LYS A 35 7.41 2.48 -14.99
CA LYS A 35 8.54 3.10 -15.68
C LYS A 35 9.57 2.07 -16.12
N LEU A 36 9.93 1.15 -15.22
CA LEU A 36 10.92 0.10 -15.50
C LEU A 36 10.46 -0.79 -16.67
N TYR A 37 9.21 -1.24 -16.61
CA TYR A 37 8.62 -2.08 -17.64
C TYR A 37 8.60 -1.36 -18.99
N ARG A 38 8.12 -0.11 -19.03
CA ARG A 38 8.07 0.68 -20.25
C ARG A 38 9.44 0.94 -20.86
N GLN A 39 10.46 1.15 -20.05
CA GLN A 39 11.82 1.35 -20.54
C GLN A 39 12.41 0.10 -21.21
N ASN A 40 12.02 -1.10 -20.74
CA ASN A 40 12.53 -2.37 -21.26
C ASN A 40 11.71 -2.90 -22.45
N THR A 41 10.39 -2.68 -22.48
CA THR A 41 9.49 -3.30 -23.47
C THR A 41 8.90 -2.30 -24.47
N GLY A 42 8.83 -1.03 -24.10
CA GLY A 42 8.11 0.02 -24.85
C GLY A 42 6.62 0.12 -24.45
N ASP A 43 6.07 -0.84 -23.74
CA ASP A 43 4.65 -0.96 -23.43
C ASP A 43 4.30 -0.48 -22.01
N SER A 44 3.02 -0.20 -21.75
CA SER A 44 2.51 0.10 -20.42
C SER A 44 2.27 -1.20 -19.63
N LEU A 45 2.83 -1.28 -18.43
CA LEU A 45 2.62 -2.41 -17.53
C LEU A 45 1.14 -2.56 -17.15
N ALA A 46 0.47 -1.45 -16.81
CA ALA A 46 -0.95 -1.46 -16.45
C ALA A 46 -1.83 -2.01 -17.58
N ILE A 47 -1.56 -1.61 -18.83
CA ILE A 47 -2.30 -2.11 -20.01
C ILE A 47 -1.99 -3.60 -20.21
N THR A 48 -0.74 -4.01 -20.09
CA THR A 48 -0.35 -5.41 -20.24
C THR A 48 -1.02 -6.30 -19.18
N LEU A 49 -1.04 -5.87 -17.92
CA LEU A 49 -1.73 -6.61 -16.86
C LEU A 49 -3.23 -6.71 -17.11
N ALA A 50 -3.87 -5.67 -17.61
CA ALA A 50 -5.29 -5.67 -17.93
C ALA A 50 -5.69 -6.65 -19.06
N ALA A 51 -4.72 -7.09 -19.85
CA ALA A 51 -4.96 -8.10 -20.91
C ALA A 51 -5.18 -9.53 -20.39
N PHE A 52 -4.73 -9.83 -19.17
CA PHE A 52 -5.00 -11.12 -18.52
C PHE A 52 -6.36 -11.08 -17.82
N SER A 53 -7.12 -12.18 -17.89
CA SER A 53 -8.43 -12.28 -17.25
C SER A 53 -8.33 -12.51 -15.74
N GLU A 54 -7.41 -13.38 -15.31
CA GLU A 54 -7.31 -13.84 -13.94
C GLU A 54 -6.28 -13.05 -13.12
N PRO A 55 -6.59 -12.67 -11.86
CA PRO A 55 -5.65 -12.00 -10.96
C PRO A 55 -4.35 -12.80 -10.76
N ALA A 56 -4.45 -14.12 -10.64
CA ALA A 56 -3.27 -14.99 -10.49
C ALA A 56 -2.31 -14.92 -11.68
N GLU A 57 -2.83 -14.79 -12.91
CA GLU A 57 -2.02 -14.62 -14.11
C GLU A 57 -1.30 -13.27 -14.11
N ARG A 58 -2.00 -12.20 -13.70
CA ARG A 58 -1.44 -10.84 -13.58
C ARG A 58 -0.30 -10.79 -12.57
N ILE A 59 -0.51 -11.40 -11.38
CA ILE A 59 0.47 -11.45 -10.30
C ILE A 59 1.71 -12.26 -10.73
N ARG A 60 1.50 -13.45 -11.29
CA ARG A 60 2.59 -14.30 -11.78
C ARG A 60 3.38 -13.60 -12.89
N PHE A 61 2.69 -13.04 -13.87
CA PHE A 61 3.34 -12.30 -14.95
C PHE A 61 4.22 -11.17 -14.41
N LEU A 62 3.70 -10.35 -13.47
CA LEU A 62 4.49 -9.27 -12.91
C LEU A 62 5.70 -9.78 -12.13
N ALA A 63 5.55 -10.82 -11.32
CA ALA A 63 6.65 -11.40 -10.57
C ALA A 63 7.75 -11.90 -11.51
N ASP A 64 7.40 -12.71 -12.51
CA ASP A 64 8.34 -13.27 -13.48
C ASP A 64 9.06 -12.17 -14.28
N GLN A 65 8.34 -11.13 -14.72
CA GLN A 65 8.93 -10.01 -15.45
C GLN A 65 9.94 -9.23 -14.58
N MET A 66 9.58 -8.98 -13.31
CA MET A 66 10.47 -8.25 -12.41
C MET A 66 11.70 -9.06 -12.04
N GLU A 67 11.57 -10.35 -11.79
CA GLU A 67 12.73 -11.24 -11.58
C GLU A 67 13.66 -11.25 -12.79
N HIS A 68 13.08 -11.33 -13.99
CA HIS A 68 13.85 -11.32 -15.24
C HIS A 68 14.59 -9.98 -15.48
N MET A 69 13.93 -8.86 -15.27
CA MET A 69 14.47 -7.52 -15.55
C MET A 69 15.46 -7.04 -14.49
N THR A 70 15.30 -7.47 -13.25
CA THR A 70 16.04 -6.92 -12.11
C THR A 70 17.01 -7.90 -11.47
N GLY A 71 16.82 -9.20 -11.67
CA GLY A 71 17.52 -10.26 -10.97
C GLY A 71 17.11 -10.45 -9.50
N ILE A 72 16.10 -9.72 -9.02
CA ILE A 72 15.56 -9.89 -7.67
C ILE A 72 14.88 -11.26 -7.60
N GLN A 73 15.31 -12.09 -6.66
CA GLN A 73 14.69 -13.40 -6.45
C GLN A 73 13.48 -13.28 -5.53
N ASN A 74 12.46 -14.15 -5.74
CA ASN A 74 11.25 -14.21 -4.93
C ASN A 74 10.43 -12.89 -4.95
N PHE A 75 10.34 -12.23 -6.08
CA PHE A 75 9.58 -10.99 -6.20
C PHE A 75 8.07 -11.22 -5.92
N GLY A 76 7.57 -12.42 -6.22
CA GLY A 76 6.22 -12.83 -5.86
C GLY A 76 5.93 -12.76 -4.37
N ALA A 77 6.87 -13.16 -3.51
CA ALA A 77 6.73 -13.03 -2.05
C ALA A 77 6.64 -11.56 -1.61
N TYR A 78 7.43 -10.67 -2.22
CA TYR A 78 7.33 -9.23 -1.97
C TYR A 78 5.96 -8.66 -2.39
N LEU A 79 5.43 -9.07 -3.55
CA LEU A 79 4.09 -8.68 -4.00
C LEU A 79 3.02 -9.17 -3.03
N THR A 80 3.11 -10.42 -2.57
CA THR A 80 2.14 -10.99 -1.61
C THR A 80 2.16 -10.21 -0.30
N ALA A 81 3.33 -9.97 0.29
CA ALA A 81 3.45 -9.16 1.53
C ALA A 81 2.86 -7.75 1.35
N MET A 82 3.05 -7.13 0.18
CA MET A 82 2.44 -5.83 -0.14
C MET A 82 0.92 -5.92 -0.19
N LEU A 83 0.36 -6.95 -0.84
CA LEU A 83 -1.09 -7.14 -0.96
C LEU A 83 -1.75 -7.48 0.39
N GLU A 84 -1.06 -8.22 1.26
CA GLU A 84 -1.49 -8.48 2.65
C GLU A 84 -1.62 -7.16 3.43
N ILE A 85 -0.65 -6.26 3.32
CA ILE A 85 -0.71 -4.92 3.93
C ILE A 85 -1.84 -4.09 3.30
N ASP A 86 -1.94 -4.07 1.97
CA ASP A 86 -2.95 -3.29 1.27
C ASP A 86 -4.38 -3.77 1.58
N ALA A 87 -4.59 -5.08 1.67
CA ALA A 87 -5.87 -5.66 2.06
C ALA A 87 -6.21 -5.35 3.53
N PHE A 88 -5.23 -5.47 4.43
CA PHE A 88 -5.44 -5.16 5.84
C PHE A 88 -5.75 -3.69 6.10
N PHE A 89 -5.04 -2.78 5.44
CA PHE A 89 -5.22 -1.33 5.61
C PHE A 89 -6.14 -0.69 4.56
N LEU A 90 -6.75 -1.49 3.67
CA LEU A 90 -7.66 -1.03 2.62
C LEU A 90 -7.03 0.07 1.76
N ASN A 91 -5.88 -0.21 1.16
CA ASN A 91 -5.20 0.72 0.28
C ASN A 91 -5.80 0.68 -1.14
N GLU A 92 -6.60 1.66 -1.50
CA GLU A 92 -7.26 1.74 -2.80
C GLU A 92 -6.39 2.34 -3.92
N ASP A 93 -5.15 2.73 -3.62
CA ASP A 93 -4.29 3.42 -4.60
C ASP A 93 -3.01 2.67 -4.94
N ARG A 94 -2.99 1.35 -4.82
CA ARG A 94 -1.87 0.50 -5.23
C ARG A 94 -1.84 0.30 -6.74
N HIS A 95 -1.59 1.33 -7.51
CA HIS A 95 -1.36 1.22 -8.96
C HIS A 95 0.11 0.93 -9.29
N THR A 96 0.42 0.60 -10.55
CA THR A 96 1.76 0.17 -11.00
C THR A 96 2.88 1.21 -10.80
N ASN A 97 2.55 2.50 -10.61
CA ASN A 97 3.52 3.53 -10.24
C ASN A 97 3.79 3.57 -8.72
N ASN A 98 2.93 2.98 -7.88
CA ASN A 98 3.09 2.89 -6.43
C ASN A 98 3.72 1.56 -5.99
N ILE A 99 4.24 0.80 -6.95
CA ILE A 99 5.10 -0.37 -6.75
C ILE A 99 6.44 -0.05 -7.40
N ALA A 100 7.55 -0.22 -6.67
CA ALA A 100 8.85 0.18 -7.19
C ALA A 100 9.97 -0.77 -6.74
N VAL A 101 11.11 -0.61 -7.39
CA VAL A 101 12.39 -1.18 -6.98
C VAL A 101 13.38 -0.07 -6.70
N LEU A 102 14.38 -0.35 -5.88
CA LEU A 102 15.55 0.50 -5.69
C LEU A 102 16.66 0.00 -6.63
N TYR A 103 17.26 0.93 -7.34
CA TYR A 103 18.47 0.70 -8.11
C TYR A 103 19.66 1.38 -7.44
N ASP A 104 20.69 0.63 -7.11
CA ASP A 104 21.92 1.14 -6.55
C ASP A 104 22.90 1.41 -7.69
N THR A 105 23.31 2.69 -7.84
CA THR A 105 24.17 3.14 -8.94
C THR A 105 25.64 2.76 -8.79
N GLU A 106 26.08 2.37 -7.58
CA GLU A 106 27.46 1.94 -7.33
C GLU A 106 27.62 0.45 -7.57
N THR A 107 26.64 -0.35 -7.16
CA THR A 107 26.69 -1.81 -7.31
C THR A 107 25.98 -2.30 -8.57
N GLU A 108 25.22 -1.44 -9.24
CA GLU A 108 24.36 -1.75 -10.39
C GLU A 108 23.32 -2.85 -10.08
N GLN A 109 22.88 -2.93 -8.81
CA GLN A 109 21.95 -3.95 -8.34
C GLN A 109 20.57 -3.36 -8.02
N TYR A 110 19.55 -4.19 -8.23
CA TYR A 110 18.20 -3.90 -7.83
C TYR A 110 17.84 -4.57 -6.50
N SER A 111 16.95 -3.93 -5.75
CA SER A 111 16.32 -4.51 -4.56
C SER A 111 14.87 -4.05 -4.47
N PRO A 112 13.96 -4.79 -3.77
CA PRO A 112 12.60 -4.32 -3.53
C PRO A 112 12.62 -2.99 -2.78
N SER A 113 11.73 -2.06 -3.14
CA SER A 113 11.60 -0.82 -2.36
C SER A 113 10.83 -1.06 -1.06
N PRO A 114 11.05 -0.27 0.00
CA PRO A 114 10.07 -0.15 1.06
C PRO A 114 8.71 0.25 0.47
N LEU A 115 7.61 -0.14 1.13
CA LEU A 115 6.29 0.30 0.74
C LEU A 115 6.14 1.82 0.97
N PHE A 116 5.58 2.50 0.01
CA PHE A 116 5.37 3.94 0.03
C PHE A 116 3.99 4.28 -0.51
N ASP A 117 3.60 5.54 -0.38
CA ASP A 117 2.33 6.09 -0.85
C ASP A 117 1.10 5.35 -0.29
N GLN A 118 1.01 5.34 1.04
CA GLN A 118 -0.10 4.74 1.80
C GLN A 118 -1.17 5.80 2.15
N GLY A 119 -1.25 6.90 1.40
CA GLY A 119 -2.10 8.04 1.73
C GLY A 119 -3.60 7.78 1.63
N LEU A 120 -4.01 6.82 0.79
CA LEU A 120 -5.41 6.44 0.57
C LEU A 120 -5.78 5.12 1.25
N CYS A 121 -5.27 4.87 2.45
CA CYS A 121 -5.67 3.75 3.31
C CYS A 121 -6.80 4.16 4.28
N LEU A 122 -7.53 3.16 4.80
CA LEU A 122 -8.48 3.31 5.91
C LEU A 122 -9.57 4.37 5.65
N PHE A 123 -10.02 4.48 4.41
CA PHE A 123 -10.99 5.48 3.97
C PHE A 123 -10.54 6.92 4.24
N ALA A 124 -9.27 7.25 3.91
CA ALA A 124 -8.65 8.52 4.25
C ALA A 124 -9.28 9.73 3.57
N ASP A 125 -9.89 9.59 2.38
CA ASP A 125 -10.58 10.70 1.71
C ASP A 125 -11.96 10.95 2.30
N ILE A 126 -11.98 11.51 3.51
CA ILE A 126 -13.21 11.89 4.22
C ILE A 126 -13.90 13.11 3.61
N SER A 127 -13.24 13.80 2.69
CA SER A 127 -13.79 15.03 2.09
C SER A 127 -14.66 14.74 0.87
N ASN A 128 -14.39 13.66 0.14
CA ASN A 128 -15.07 13.32 -1.10
C ASN A 128 -15.68 11.91 -1.06
N ASP A 129 -14.85 10.88 -0.94
CA ASP A 129 -15.29 9.50 -1.19
C ASP A 129 -15.90 8.84 0.05
N TYR A 130 -15.37 9.15 1.25
CA TYR A 130 -15.76 8.49 2.50
C TYR A 130 -16.09 9.46 3.63
N PRO A 131 -17.08 10.35 3.48
CA PRO A 131 -17.47 11.27 4.55
C PRO A 131 -17.82 10.54 5.85
N LEU A 132 -17.60 11.20 7.00
CA LEU A 132 -17.68 10.55 8.32
C LEU A 132 -19.08 10.04 8.67
N ASP A 133 -20.12 10.62 8.09
CA ASP A 133 -21.53 10.21 8.24
C ASP A 133 -21.91 9.02 7.36
N LEU A 134 -21.03 8.60 6.42
CA LEU A 134 -21.27 7.43 5.58
C LEU A 134 -21.12 6.14 6.41
N PRO A 135 -22.13 5.22 6.39
CA PRO A 135 -22.03 3.96 7.09
C PRO A 135 -20.83 3.12 6.65
N MET A 136 -20.18 2.45 7.60
CA MET A 136 -18.99 1.63 7.36
C MET A 136 -19.19 0.56 6.29
N ASP A 137 -20.36 -0.11 6.29
CA ASP A 137 -20.63 -1.16 5.31
C ASP A 137 -20.72 -0.60 3.89
N VAL A 138 -21.24 0.61 3.72
CA VAL A 138 -21.28 1.30 2.43
C VAL A 138 -19.86 1.67 1.97
N CYS A 139 -18.96 2.08 2.90
CA CYS A 139 -17.57 2.34 2.57
C CYS A 139 -16.85 1.06 2.08
N ILE A 140 -17.10 -0.06 2.77
CA ILE A 140 -16.54 -1.37 2.39
C ILE A 140 -17.05 -1.85 1.02
N GLU A 141 -18.30 -1.58 0.68
CA GLU A 141 -18.86 -1.95 -0.62
C GLU A 141 -18.34 -1.09 -1.79
N ARG A 142 -17.88 0.13 -1.49
CA ARG A 142 -17.39 1.08 -2.50
C ARG A 142 -15.91 0.97 -2.80
N ILE A 143 -15.13 0.55 -1.78
CA ILE A 143 -13.68 0.57 -1.92
C ILE A 143 -13.22 -0.51 -2.91
N GLU A 144 -12.29 -0.12 -3.78
CA GLU A 144 -11.74 -1.01 -4.80
C GLU A 144 -10.24 -1.20 -4.63
N ALA A 145 -9.80 -2.44 -4.72
CA ALA A 145 -8.39 -2.79 -4.74
C ALA A 145 -7.75 -2.54 -6.12
N LYS A 146 -6.44 -2.50 -6.16
CA LYS A 146 -5.58 -2.40 -7.36
C LYS A 146 -4.27 -3.17 -7.09
N PRO A 147 -3.48 -3.56 -8.10
CA PRO A 147 -3.73 -3.43 -9.55
C PRO A 147 -4.26 -4.71 -10.18
N PHE A 148 -4.42 -5.82 -9.43
CA PHE A 148 -4.68 -7.13 -10.00
C PHE A 148 -6.18 -7.50 -10.01
N SER A 149 -6.95 -6.94 -9.09
CA SER A 149 -8.41 -7.07 -8.97
C SER A 149 -8.98 -5.80 -8.39
N SER A 150 -10.28 -5.55 -8.56
CA SER A 150 -11.01 -4.53 -7.81
C SER A 150 -11.43 -5.00 -6.41
N ASP A 151 -11.31 -6.29 -6.13
CA ASP A 151 -11.63 -6.89 -4.84
C ASP A 151 -10.36 -7.31 -4.10
N PHE A 152 -10.23 -6.89 -2.83
CA PHE A 152 -9.05 -7.14 -2.00
C PHE A 152 -8.83 -8.62 -1.72
N ASP A 153 -9.89 -9.35 -1.40
CA ASP A 153 -9.77 -10.77 -1.07
C ASP A 153 -9.37 -11.57 -2.32
N THR A 154 -10.00 -11.28 -3.46
CA THR A 154 -9.71 -11.96 -4.72
C THR A 154 -8.24 -11.84 -5.13
N GLN A 155 -7.63 -10.64 -5.02
CA GLN A 155 -6.21 -10.52 -5.35
C GLN A 155 -5.29 -11.07 -4.27
N LEU A 156 -5.68 -10.99 -2.99
CA LEU A 156 -4.92 -11.53 -1.88
C LEU A 156 -4.89 -13.06 -1.93
N ASP A 157 -6.06 -13.70 -2.05
CA ASP A 157 -6.17 -15.16 -2.16
C ASP A 157 -5.33 -15.69 -3.34
N ALA A 158 -5.36 -15.00 -4.49
CA ALA A 158 -4.55 -15.37 -5.64
C ALA A 158 -3.04 -15.25 -5.37
N ALA A 159 -2.60 -14.25 -4.63
CA ALA A 159 -1.19 -14.07 -4.28
C ALA A 159 -0.73 -15.10 -3.24
N GLU A 160 -1.53 -15.34 -2.20
CA GLU A 160 -1.24 -16.33 -1.16
C GLU A 160 -1.25 -17.76 -1.70
N GLU A 161 -2.13 -18.09 -2.65
CA GLU A 161 -2.12 -19.39 -3.33
C GLU A 161 -0.84 -19.60 -4.14
N LEU A 162 -0.31 -18.55 -4.79
CA LEU A 162 0.88 -18.63 -5.60
C LEU A 162 2.18 -18.65 -4.77
N TYR A 163 2.27 -17.87 -3.72
CA TYR A 163 3.53 -17.59 -3.02
C TYR A 163 3.48 -17.81 -1.51
N GLY A 164 2.33 -18.21 -0.96
CA GLY A 164 2.11 -18.41 0.47
C GLY A 164 1.96 -17.11 1.25
N ILE A 165 1.49 -17.22 2.49
CA ILE A 165 1.36 -16.12 3.44
C ILE A 165 2.77 -15.63 3.83
N GLN A 166 2.97 -14.32 3.81
CA GLN A 166 4.27 -13.69 4.05
C GLN A 166 4.34 -12.97 5.40
N LEU A 167 3.22 -12.44 5.89
CA LEU A 167 3.19 -11.62 7.10
C LEU A 167 2.37 -12.25 8.22
N HIS A 168 2.74 -11.90 9.46
CA HIS A 168 1.94 -12.15 10.65
C HIS A 168 1.93 -10.89 11.51
N PHE A 169 0.76 -10.29 11.67
CA PHE A 169 0.62 -9.09 12.50
C PHE A 169 0.59 -9.46 13.98
N SER A 170 1.49 -8.91 14.75
CA SER A 170 1.63 -9.18 16.18
C SER A 170 1.00 -8.13 17.09
N PHE A 171 0.45 -7.04 16.55
CA PHE A 171 -0.16 -5.97 17.33
C PHE A 171 -1.57 -6.35 17.83
N THR A 172 -1.96 -5.77 18.97
CA THR A 172 -3.24 -6.00 19.62
C THR A 172 -4.19 -4.80 19.48
N ALA A 173 -5.46 -5.01 19.79
CA ALA A 173 -6.42 -3.89 19.85
C ALA A 173 -6.00 -2.80 20.86
N LYS A 174 -5.23 -3.14 21.90
CA LYS A 174 -4.67 -2.18 22.87
C LYS A 174 -3.59 -1.32 22.21
N ASP A 175 -2.76 -1.93 21.38
CA ASP A 175 -1.71 -1.19 20.66
C ASP A 175 -2.35 -0.20 19.68
N VAL A 176 -3.42 -0.60 18.99
CA VAL A 176 -4.21 0.29 18.11
C VAL A 176 -4.73 1.50 18.89
N CYS A 177 -5.38 1.28 20.06
CA CYS A 177 -5.88 2.38 20.88
C CYS A 177 -4.74 3.30 21.32
N THR A 178 -3.61 2.75 21.76
CA THR A 178 -2.45 3.51 22.23
C THR A 178 -1.89 4.41 21.12
N GLU A 179 -1.75 3.88 19.91
CA GLU A 179 -1.28 4.66 18.75
C GLU A 179 -2.28 5.76 18.35
N LEU A 180 -3.57 5.46 18.32
CA LEU A 180 -4.60 6.44 17.99
C LEU A 180 -4.72 7.54 19.06
N ASP A 181 -4.54 7.22 20.34
CA ASP A 181 -4.55 8.21 21.41
C ASP A 181 -3.34 9.15 21.32
N SER A 182 -2.20 8.66 20.86
CA SER A 182 -1.01 9.49 20.59
C SER A 182 -1.24 10.57 19.52
N LEU A 183 -2.27 10.38 18.69
CA LEU A 183 -2.66 11.29 17.60
C LEU A 183 -3.77 12.28 17.99
N ALA A 184 -4.15 12.36 19.28
CA ALA A 184 -5.28 13.17 19.74
C ALA A 184 -5.13 14.66 19.44
N ASP A 185 -3.90 15.18 19.41
CA ASP A 185 -3.62 16.58 19.09
C ASP A 185 -3.74 16.90 17.59
N TYR A 186 -3.78 15.90 16.73
CA TYR A 186 -3.77 16.05 15.27
C TYR A 186 -5.10 15.64 14.61
N TYR A 187 -5.80 14.69 15.18
CA TYR A 187 -7.04 14.14 14.61
C TYR A 187 -8.21 14.20 15.61
N PRO A 188 -9.38 14.70 15.18
CA PRO A 188 -10.61 14.66 15.98
C PRO A 188 -10.95 13.24 16.43
N LEU A 189 -11.66 13.15 17.54
CA LEU A 189 -12.07 11.87 18.14
C LEU A 189 -12.85 10.99 17.14
N GLU A 190 -13.72 11.59 16.34
CA GLU A 190 -14.56 10.90 15.35
C GLU A 190 -13.72 10.16 14.30
N ILE A 191 -12.66 10.81 13.78
CA ILE A 191 -11.74 10.18 12.83
C ILE A 191 -11.01 9.01 13.50
N ARG A 192 -10.48 9.21 14.70
CA ARG A 192 -9.74 8.17 15.43
C ARG A 192 -10.64 6.96 15.75
N GLN A 193 -11.87 7.19 16.17
CA GLN A 193 -12.86 6.13 16.41
C GLN A 193 -13.21 5.36 15.13
N ARG A 194 -13.35 6.05 14.00
CA ARG A 194 -13.61 5.41 12.71
C ARG A 194 -12.42 4.52 12.31
N VAL A 195 -11.21 5.02 12.40
CA VAL A 195 -9.99 4.23 12.10
C VAL A 195 -9.88 3.02 13.02
N GLU A 196 -10.16 3.17 14.33
CA GLU A 196 -10.19 2.06 15.26
C GLU A 196 -11.20 0.98 14.86
N GLN A 197 -12.41 1.39 14.47
CA GLN A 197 -13.46 0.45 14.03
C GLN A 197 -13.02 -0.31 12.77
N ILE A 198 -12.40 0.37 11.80
CA ILE A 198 -11.88 -0.27 10.59
C ILE A 198 -10.82 -1.29 10.95
N ILE A 199 -9.79 -0.90 11.70
CA ILE A 199 -8.68 -1.80 12.05
C ILE A 199 -9.19 -3.01 12.84
N ARG A 200 -10.10 -2.82 13.82
CA ARG A 200 -10.71 -3.93 14.55
C ARG A 200 -11.53 -4.87 13.65
N ARG A 201 -12.17 -4.36 12.60
CA ARG A 201 -12.86 -5.17 11.60
C ARG A 201 -11.85 -6.00 10.81
N GLN A 202 -10.77 -5.39 10.33
CA GLN A 202 -9.72 -6.04 9.56
C GLN A 202 -8.96 -7.09 10.40
N MET A 203 -8.67 -6.81 11.66
CA MET A 203 -8.10 -7.80 12.61
C MET A 203 -8.99 -9.05 12.78
N ARG A 204 -10.31 -8.91 12.70
CA ARG A 204 -11.22 -10.07 12.74
C ARG A 204 -11.27 -10.81 11.41
N LYS A 205 -11.21 -10.07 10.29
CA LYS A 205 -11.28 -10.63 8.94
C LYS A 205 -9.99 -11.40 8.60
N TYR A 206 -8.84 -10.79 8.87
CA TYR A 206 -7.51 -11.32 8.55
C TYR A 206 -6.76 -11.80 9.80
N GLY A 207 -7.47 -12.46 10.71
CA GLY A 207 -6.88 -12.95 11.97
C GLY A 207 -5.84 -14.07 11.81
N TYR A 208 -5.59 -14.50 10.59
CA TYR A 208 -4.54 -15.47 10.23
C TYR A 208 -3.22 -14.79 9.80
N LEU A 209 -3.26 -13.51 9.41
CA LEU A 209 -2.09 -12.67 9.17
C LEU A 209 -1.52 -12.14 10.54
#